data_c276a5dd26cfa9e53d88b1e2e21cc541
#
_entry.id   c276a5dd26cfa9e53d88b1e2e21cc541
#
_cell.length_a   1.000
_cell.length_b   1.000
_cell.length_c   1.000
_cell.angle_alpha   90.00
_cell.angle_beta   90.00
_cell.angle_gamma   90.00
#
_symmetry.space_group_name_H-M   'P 1'
#
loop_
_entity.id
_entity.type
_entity.pdbx_description
1 polymer ?
#
loop_
_entity_poly.entity_id
_entity_poly.type
_entity_poly.pdbx_seq_one_letter_code
_entity_poly.pdbx_strand_id
1 'polypeptide(L)'
;GGLNIPWVKFAKSKEFWPLMVAHFTWNYFSYGLWAWLPSFLSSALNVSLAKSSFLSILPYLSTVAVTTLVAPIADSLENKGILSRTDVRKMSQTLCFGGGAVALSTVGFIVSRTPPASVANTTIVMVMSALAFCFGMGAWVRTGLFCGHQDLSPKYASIMLGVTNTAAAIGSLLSTFFIGYFITIS
;
A
#
# COMPACT_ATOMS: atom_id res chain seq x y z
N GLY A 1 -18.33 22.96 -24.04
CA GLY A 1 -18.08 21.76 -24.83
C GLY A 1 -17.59 20.64 -23.94
N GLY A 2 -18.27 19.48 -23.96
CA GLY A 2 -17.90 18.33 -23.17
C GLY A 2 -16.52 17.79 -23.60
N LEU A 3 -15.76 17.26 -22.65
CA LEU A 3 -14.50 16.55 -22.92
C LEU A 3 -14.81 15.29 -23.76
N ASN A 4 -14.31 15.27 -24.99
CA ASN A 4 -14.37 14.05 -25.79
C ASN A 4 -13.30 13.06 -25.29
N ILE A 5 -13.74 12.06 -24.51
CA ILE A 5 -12.83 11.12 -23.83
C ILE A 5 -12.40 10.01 -24.80
N PRO A 6 -11.11 9.83 -25.04
CA PRO A 6 -10.61 8.86 -26.00
C PRO A 6 -10.54 7.43 -25.43
N TRP A 7 -11.67 6.82 -25.11
CA TRP A 7 -11.75 5.50 -24.47
C TRP A 7 -10.96 4.41 -25.19
N VAL A 8 -11.03 4.39 -26.53
CA VAL A 8 -10.32 3.41 -27.33
C VAL A 8 -8.80 3.56 -27.20
N LYS A 9 -8.30 4.80 -27.07
CA LYS A 9 -6.88 5.06 -26.85
C LYS A 9 -6.44 4.55 -25.48
N PHE A 10 -7.24 4.74 -24.43
CA PHE A 10 -6.94 4.18 -23.10
C PHE A 10 -6.88 2.67 -23.13
N ALA A 11 -7.89 2.01 -23.70
CA ALA A 11 -7.94 0.55 -23.77
C ALA A 11 -6.77 -0.05 -24.58
N LYS A 12 -6.22 0.69 -25.54
CA LYS A 12 -5.07 0.27 -26.36
C LYS A 12 -3.70 0.70 -25.81
N SER A 13 -3.67 1.56 -24.76
CA SER A 13 -2.41 2.04 -24.18
C SER A 13 -1.75 0.93 -23.38
N LYS A 14 -0.50 0.62 -23.71
CA LYS A 14 0.33 -0.34 -22.99
C LYS A 14 0.72 0.17 -21.60
N GLU A 15 0.73 1.47 -21.41
CA GLU A 15 1.09 2.15 -20.17
C GLU A 15 -0.10 2.23 -19.19
N PHE A 16 -1.33 2.26 -19.69
CA PHE A 16 -2.53 2.37 -18.87
C PHE A 16 -2.82 1.10 -18.06
N TRP A 17 -2.62 -0.07 -18.65
CA TRP A 17 -2.89 -1.34 -17.98
C TRP A 17 -1.98 -1.62 -16.77
N PRO A 18 -0.66 -1.36 -16.83
CA PRO A 18 0.18 -1.45 -15.63
C PRO A 18 -0.29 -0.55 -14.49
N LEU A 19 -0.77 0.68 -14.80
CA LEU A 19 -1.33 1.57 -13.77
C LEU A 19 -2.61 0.98 -13.16
N MET A 20 -3.48 0.39 -13.98
CA MET A 20 -4.70 -0.27 -13.49
C MET A 20 -4.38 -1.46 -12.58
N VAL A 21 -3.46 -2.33 -13.00
CA VAL A 21 -3.01 -3.47 -12.19
C VAL A 21 -2.35 -3.02 -10.90
N ALA A 22 -1.48 -2.02 -10.97
CA ALA A 22 -0.81 -1.47 -9.79
C ALA A 22 -1.81 -0.86 -8.82
N HIS A 23 -2.84 -0.15 -9.30
CA HIS A 23 -3.88 0.45 -8.46
C HIS A 23 -4.77 -0.64 -7.80
N PHE A 24 -5.18 -1.64 -8.57
CA PHE A 24 -5.91 -2.80 -8.06
C PHE A 24 -5.12 -3.50 -6.95
N THR A 25 -3.85 -3.83 -7.22
CA THR A 25 -2.98 -4.53 -6.28
C THR A 25 -2.70 -3.69 -5.02
N TRP A 26 -2.50 -2.38 -5.19
CA TRP A 26 -2.35 -1.46 -4.07
C TRP A 26 -3.57 -1.46 -3.16
N ASN A 27 -4.77 -1.33 -3.71
CA ASN A 27 -5.98 -1.32 -2.93
C ASN A 27 -6.27 -2.70 -2.31
N TYR A 28 -6.04 -3.79 -3.05
CA TYR A 28 -6.13 -5.14 -2.50
C TYR A 28 -5.27 -5.28 -1.24
N PHE A 29 -4.00 -4.86 -1.32
CA PHE A 29 -3.06 -4.90 -0.23
C PHE A 29 -3.46 -3.97 0.93
N SER A 30 -3.65 -2.70 0.66
CA SER A 30 -3.81 -1.67 1.68
C SER A 30 -5.14 -1.78 2.42
N TYR A 31 -6.25 -1.93 1.71
CA TYR A 31 -7.57 -2.04 2.34
C TYR A 31 -7.74 -3.32 3.14
N GLY A 32 -7.22 -4.45 2.65
CA GLY A 32 -7.20 -5.68 3.43
C GLY A 32 -6.43 -5.51 4.73
N LEU A 33 -5.23 -4.93 4.64
CA LEU A 33 -4.40 -4.68 5.82
C LEU A 33 -5.08 -3.70 6.79
N TRP A 34 -5.64 -2.59 6.30
CA TRP A 34 -6.30 -1.60 7.15
C TRP A 34 -7.55 -2.13 7.84
N ALA A 35 -8.37 -2.90 7.14
CA ALA A 35 -9.61 -3.44 7.69
C ALA A 35 -9.35 -4.46 8.81
N TRP A 36 -8.32 -5.28 8.66
CA TRP A 36 -8.08 -6.41 9.56
C TRP A 36 -6.94 -6.20 10.56
N LEU A 37 -6.21 -5.07 10.50
CA LEU A 37 -5.06 -4.79 11.35
C LEU A 37 -5.35 -4.94 12.85
N PRO A 38 -6.40 -4.32 13.44
CA PRO A 38 -6.68 -4.46 14.87
C PRO A 38 -6.99 -5.90 15.27
N SER A 39 -7.79 -6.61 14.46
CA SER A 39 -8.14 -8.02 14.71
C SER A 39 -6.91 -8.92 14.62
N PHE A 40 -6.07 -8.72 13.60
CA PHE A 40 -4.80 -9.43 13.47
C PHE A 40 -3.89 -9.21 14.68
N LEU A 41 -3.69 -7.95 15.11
CA LEU A 41 -2.86 -7.66 16.27
C LEU A 41 -3.43 -8.27 17.55
N SER A 42 -4.75 -8.25 17.73
CA SER A 42 -5.41 -8.88 18.87
C SER A 42 -5.14 -10.39 18.92
N SER A 43 -5.34 -11.06 17.81
CA SER A 43 -5.15 -12.53 17.71
C SER A 43 -3.67 -12.92 17.76
N ALA A 44 -2.82 -12.27 16.95
CA ALA A 44 -1.41 -12.65 16.81
C ALA A 44 -0.56 -12.30 18.04
N LEU A 45 -0.90 -11.21 18.73
CA LEU A 45 -0.15 -10.74 19.90
C LEU A 45 -0.83 -11.05 21.23
N ASN A 46 -1.98 -11.74 21.20
CA ASN A 46 -2.77 -12.09 22.38
C ASN A 46 -3.03 -10.89 23.31
N VAL A 47 -3.41 -9.76 22.73
CA VAL A 47 -3.74 -8.51 23.44
C VAL A 47 -5.21 -8.19 23.29
N SER A 48 -5.77 -7.41 24.22
CA SER A 48 -7.16 -6.95 24.11
C SER A 48 -7.38 -6.14 22.84
N LEU A 49 -8.59 -6.16 22.30
CA LEU A 49 -8.96 -5.40 21.11
C LEU A 49 -8.74 -3.88 21.30
N ALA A 50 -8.98 -3.37 22.51
CA ALA A 50 -8.69 -1.97 22.83
C ALA A 50 -7.20 -1.64 22.70
N LYS A 51 -6.32 -2.51 23.24
CA LYS A 51 -4.86 -2.35 23.12
C LYS A 51 -4.39 -2.48 21.68
N SER A 52 -4.92 -3.43 20.91
CA SER A 52 -4.56 -3.60 19.50
C SER A 52 -5.00 -2.42 18.63
N SER A 53 -6.19 -1.87 18.90
CA SER A 53 -6.66 -0.64 18.22
C SER A 53 -5.75 0.55 18.51
N PHE A 54 -5.29 0.72 19.75
CA PHE A 54 -4.32 1.75 20.10
C PHE A 54 -2.97 1.53 19.41
N LEU A 55 -2.44 0.30 19.42
CA LEU A 55 -1.20 -0.05 18.73
C LEU A 55 -1.27 0.23 17.22
N SER A 56 -2.44 0.04 16.62
CA SER A 56 -2.65 0.30 15.18
C SER A 56 -2.40 1.75 14.77
N ILE A 57 -2.38 2.69 15.72
CA ILE A 57 -2.07 4.11 15.43
C ILE A 57 -0.63 4.27 14.93
N LEU A 58 0.32 3.50 15.46
CA LEU A 58 1.74 3.64 15.13
C LEU A 58 2.07 3.45 13.63
N PRO A 59 1.60 2.37 12.95
CA PRO A 59 1.78 2.24 11.51
C PRO A 59 1.21 3.42 10.71
N TYR A 60 0.03 3.94 11.09
CA TYR A 60 -0.54 5.10 10.40
C TYR A 60 0.30 6.36 10.59
N LEU A 61 0.83 6.60 11.80
CA LEU A 61 1.76 7.72 12.04
C LEU A 61 3.02 7.60 11.19
N SER A 62 3.54 6.38 11.01
CA SER A 62 4.66 6.11 10.10
C SER A 62 4.34 6.54 8.66
N THR A 63 3.14 6.21 8.16
CA THR A 63 2.70 6.67 6.82
C THR A 63 2.71 8.19 6.73
N VAL A 64 2.17 8.88 7.73
CA VAL A 64 2.13 10.36 7.74
C VAL A 64 3.55 10.91 7.70
N ALA A 65 4.43 10.44 8.58
CA ALA A 65 5.82 10.90 8.66
C ALA A 65 6.60 10.67 7.35
N VAL A 66 6.47 9.47 6.76
CA VAL A 66 7.19 9.15 5.51
C VAL A 66 6.59 9.90 4.31
N THR A 67 5.26 10.11 4.28
CA THR A 67 4.62 10.86 3.19
C THR A 67 5.20 12.27 3.03
N THR A 68 5.56 12.95 4.11
CA THR A 68 6.15 14.29 4.05
C THR A 68 7.55 14.31 3.43
N LEU A 69 8.24 13.18 3.42
CA LEU A 69 9.59 13.02 2.90
C LEU A 69 9.63 12.50 1.46
N VAL A 70 8.65 11.68 1.08
CA VAL A 70 8.67 10.95 -0.21
C VAL A 70 8.65 11.90 -1.40
N ALA A 71 7.78 12.91 -1.41
CA ALA A 71 7.69 13.86 -2.53
C ALA A 71 8.98 14.69 -2.70
N PRO A 72 9.53 15.34 -1.65
CA PRO A 72 10.81 16.06 -1.78
C PRO A 72 11.98 15.17 -2.22
N ILE A 73 12.03 13.91 -1.77
CA ILE A 73 13.08 12.98 -2.20
C ILE A 73 12.93 12.66 -3.69
N ALA A 74 11.72 12.28 -4.12
CA ALA A 74 11.43 11.97 -5.52
C ALA A 74 11.76 13.16 -6.45
N ASP A 75 11.30 14.36 -6.07
CA ASP A 75 11.56 15.59 -6.82
C ASP A 75 13.06 15.94 -6.86
N SER A 76 13.77 15.75 -5.76
CA SER A 76 15.22 15.98 -5.72
C SER A 76 15.98 15.04 -6.66
N LEU A 77 15.59 13.75 -6.73
CA LEU A 77 16.23 12.78 -7.62
C LEU A 77 15.99 13.11 -9.10
N GLU A 78 14.77 13.55 -9.44
CA GLU A 78 14.41 13.96 -10.80
C GLU A 78 15.10 15.28 -11.17
N ASN A 79 14.99 16.32 -10.34
CA ASN A 79 15.52 17.66 -10.62
C ASN A 79 17.05 17.72 -10.70
N LYS A 80 17.74 16.87 -9.95
CA LYS A 80 19.20 16.72 -10.02
C LYS A 80 19.68 15.86 -11.19
N GLY A 81 18.77 15.29 -11.96
CA GLY A 81 19.08 14.40 -13.07
C GLY A 81 19.72 13.07 -12.64
N ILE A 82 19.55 12.67 -11.36
CA ILE A 82 20.09 11.40 -10.84
C ILE A 82 19.28 10.23 -11.41
N LEU A 83 17.96 10.38 -11.47
CA LEU A 83 17.04 9.41 -12.05
C LEU A 83 16.12 10.11 -13.06
N SER A 84 15.76 9.39 -14.12
CA SER A 84 14.69 9.84 -15.01
C SER A 84 13.34 9.81 -14.28
N ARG A 85 12.36 10.58 -14.77
CA ARG A 85 10.99 10.54 -14.25
C ARG A 85 10.43 9.11 -14.18
N THR A 86 10.62 8.35 -15.25
CA THR A 86 10.19 6.95 -15.30
C THR A 86 10.87 6.09 -14.24
N ASP A 87 12.16 6.29 -14.00
CA ASP A 87 12.89 5.51 -13.00
C ASP A 87 12.48 5.90 -11.58
N VAL A 88 12.17 7.18 -11.32
CA VAL A 88 11.59 7.63 -10.04
C VAL A 88 10.25 6.93 -9.80
N ARG A 89 9.37 6.81 -10.80
CA ARG A 89 8.08 6.10 -10.67
C ARG A 89 8.28 4.60 -10.38
N LYS A 90 9.20 3.96 -11.12
CA LYS A 90 9.54 2.54 -10.89
C LYS A 90 10.15 2.32 -9.52
N MET A 91 11.12 3.12 -9.12
CA MET A 91 11.74 3.07 -7.78
C MET A 91 10.67 3.21 -6.69
N SER A 92 9.83 4.22 -6.79
CA SER A 92 8.76 4.47 -5.82
C SER A 92 7.81 3.27 -5.69
N GLN A 93 7.41 2.68 -6.82
CA GLN A 93 6.53 1.53 -6.82
C GLN A 93 7.22 0.27 -6.29
N THR A 94 8.50 0.09 -6.59
CA THR A 94 9.30 -1.02 -6.06
C THR A 94 9.48 -0.90 -4.55
N LEU A 95 9.77 0.30 -4.02
CA LEU A 95 9.85 0.55 -2.58
C LEU A 95 8.52 0.29 -1.89
N CYS A 96 7.42 0.74 -2.49
CA CYS A 96 6.08 0.52 -1.94
C CYS A 96 5.74 -0.97 -1.83
N PHE A 97 5.79 -1.71 -2.92
CA PHE A 97 5.41 -3.12 -2.94
C PHE A 97 6.49 -4.05 -2.36
N GLY A 98 7.74 -3.83 -2.72
CA GLY A 98 8.86 -4.63 -2.22
C GLY A 98 9.04 -4.45 -0.71
N GLY A 99 9.04 -3.21 -0.23
CA GLY A 99 9.11 -2.91 1.20
C GLY A 99 7.92 -3.49 1.97
N GLY A 100 6.72 -3.38 1.42
CA GLY A 100 5.52 -4.01 1.99
C GLY A 100 5.63 -5.53 2.06
N ALA A 101 6.07 -6.17 0.98
CA ALA A 101 6.23 -7.63 0.92
C ALA A 101 7.26 -8.14 1.94
N VAL A 102 8.43 -7.50 2.02
CA VAL A 102 9.48 -7.84 3.00
C VAL A 102 8.94 -7.69 4.42
N ALA A 103 8.28 -6.57 4.71
CA ALA A 103 7.75 -6.29 6.05
C ALA A 103 6.70 -7.33 6.47
N LEU A 104 5.72 -7.64 5.61
CA LEU A 104 4.68 -8.61 5.94
C LEU A 104 5.23 -10.04 6.03
N SER A 105 6.20 -10.41 5.21
CA SER A 105 6.90 -11.69 5.34
C SER A 105 7.63 -11.78 6.68
N THR A 106 8.25 -10.69 7.12
CA THR A 106 8.90 -10.61 8.45
C THR A 106 7.89 -10.75 9.57
N VAL A 107 6.74 -10.07 9.50
CA VAL A 107 5.64 -10.21 10.47
C VAL A 107 5.15 -11.65 10.52
N GLY A 108 4.86 -12.26 9.35
CA GLY A 108 4.43 -13.65 9.26
C GLY A 108 5.45 -14.62 9.87
N PHE A 109 6.74 -14.42 9.59
CA PHE A 109 7.81 -15.23 10.18
C PHE A 109 7.87 -15.11 11.70
N ILE A 110 7.82 -13.87 12.23
CA ILE A 110 7.84 -13.66 13.70
C ILE A 110 6.64 -14.34 14.36
N VAL A 111 5.43 -14.10 13.83
CA VAL A 111 4.20 -14.63 14.41
C VAL A 111 4.17 -16.15 14.34
N SER A 112 4.58 -16.77 13.23
CA SER A 112 4.61 -18.23 13.08
C SER A 112 5.58 -18.94 14.04
N ARG A 113 6.56 -18.21 14.58
CA ARG A 113 7.55 -18.73 15.54
C ARG A 113 7.21 -18.40 17.00
N THR A 114 6.15 -17.63 17.24
CA THR A 114 5.78 -17.17 18.57
C THR A 114 4.51 -17.89 19.04
N PRO A 115 4.58 -18.76 20.06
CA PRO A 115 3.37 -19.37 20.62
C PRO A 115 2.46 -18.29 21.23
N PRO A 116 1.12 -18.36 20.99
CA PRO A 116 0.19 -17.34 21.50
C PRO A 116 0.21 -17.14 23.01
N ALA A 117 0.56 -18.19 23.76
CA ALA A 117 0.63 -18.14 25.23
C ALA A 117 1.89 -17.44 25.77
N SER A 118 2.89 -17.15 24.92
CA SER A 118 4.21 -16.62 25.34
C SER A 118 4.65 -15.39 24.56
N VAL A 119 3.72 -14.51 24.19
CA VAL A 119 4.05 -13.29 23.44
C VAL A 119 4.77 -12.30 24.35
N ALA A 120 6.08 -12.17 24.16
CA ALA A 120 6.90 -11.21 24.90
C ALA A 120 6.73 -9.76 24.36
N ASN A 121 7.04 -8.79 25.19
CA ASN A 121 7.03 -7.38 24.76
C ASN A 121 7.98 -7.13 23.57
N THR A 122 9.09 -7.82 23.49
CA THR A 122 10.03 -7.78 22.36
C THR A 122 9.38 -8.21 21.05
N THR A 123 8.54 -9.25 21.07
CA THR A 123 7.75 -9.70 19.91
C THR A 123 6.80 -8.59 19.45
N ILE A 124 6.10 -7.96 20.38
CA ILE A 124 5.18 -6.85 20.08
C ILE A 124 5.97 -5.72 19.40
N VAL A 125 7.12 -5.33 19.96
CA VAL A 125 7.97 -4.27 19.38
C VAL A 125 8.44 -4.64 17.98
N MET A 126 8.91 -5.88 17.74
CA MET A 126 9.37 -6.32 16.42
C MET A 126 8.24 -6.30 15.38
N VAL A 127 7.06 -6.84 15.72
CA VAL A 127 5.90 -6.83 14.83
C VAL A 127 5.46 -5.40 14.52
N MET A 128 5.37 -4.55 15.53
CA MET A 128 4.97 -3.15 15.35
C MET A 128 6.00 -2.36 14.53
N SER A 129 7.30 -2.60 14.70
CA SER A 129 8.34 -1.98 13.89
C SER A 129 8.26 -2.41 12.43
N ALA A 130 8.04 -3.70 12.16
CA ALA A 130 7.87 -4.21 10.80
C ALA A 130 6.59 -3.64 10.15
N LEU A 131 5.48 -3.53 10.89
CA LEU A 131 4.26 -2.91 10.38
C LEU A 131 4.43 -1.40 10.14
N ALA A 132 5.11 -0.68 11.04
CA ALA A 132 5.43 0.73 10.84
C ALA A 132 6.29 0.94 9.58
N PHE A 133 7.28 0.07 9.35
CA PHE A 133 8.07 0.08 8.12
C PHE A 133 7.20 -0.22 6.89
N CYS A 134 6.31 -1.23 6.95
CA CYS A 134 5.37 -1.58 5.89
C CYS A 134 4.52 -0.36 5.46
N PHE A 135 3.91 0.30 6.43
CA PHE A 135 3.05 1.45 6.21
C PHE A 135 3.85 2.67 5.71
N GLY A 136 5.06 2.87 6.22
CA GLY A 136 5.98 3.89 5.73
C GLY A 136 6.36 3.67 4.27
N MET A 137 6.71 2.43 3.90
CA MET A 137 6.98 2.08 2.49
C MET A 137 5.75 2.27 1.60
N GLY A 138 4.56 2.04 2.12
CA GLY A 138 3.30 2.31 1.43
C GLY A 138 3.13 3.78 1.01
N ALA A 139 3.76 4.74 1.69
CA ALA A 139 3.70 6.16 1.33
C ALA A 139 4.26 6.46 -0.08
N TRP A 140 5.20 5.64 -0.59
CA TRP A 140 5.79 5.78 -1.91
C TRP A 140 4.80 5.56 -3.07
N VAL A 141 3.62 5.00 -2.81
CA VAL A 141 2.55 4.88 -3.82
C VAL A 141 2.17 6.25 -4.42
N ARG A 142 2.33 7.33 -3.66
CA ARG A 142 1.96 8.69 -4.08
C ARG A 142 2.81 9.16 -5.25
N THR A 143 4.12 8.98 -5.16
CA THR A 143 5.07 9.36 -6.22
C THR A 143 5.25 8.29 -7.29
N GLY A 144 4.84 7.06 -7.04
CA GLY A 144 4.79 5.97 -8.02
C GLY A 144 3.48 5.98 -8.81
N LEU A 145 2.47 5.30 -8.26
CA LEU A 145 1.19 5.06 -8.92
C LEU A 145 0.40 6.35 -9.23
N PHE A 146 0.19 7.21 -8.23
CA PHE A 146 -0.73 8.35 -8.42
C PHE A 146 -0.16 9.41 -9.36
N CYS A 147 1.15 9.70 -9.28
CA CYS A 147 1.79 10.57 -10.26
C CYS A 147 1.82 9.98 -11.67
N GLY A 148 1.86 8.65 -11.80
CA GLY A 148 1.85 7.97 -13.10
C GLY A 148 0.63 8.32 -13.97
N HIS A 149 -0.53 8.58 -13.38
CA HIS A 149 -1.72 9.01 -14.12
C HIS A 149 -1.55 10.40 -14.75
N GLN A 150 -0.90 11.31 -14.03
CA GLN A 150 -0.61 12.67 -14.54
C GLN A 150 0.49 12.64 -15.62
N ASP A 151 1.51 11.80 -15.42
CA ASP A 151 2.60 11.64 -16.38
C ASP A 151 2.11 11.06 -17.71
N LEU A 152 1.16 10.12 -17.65
CA LEU A 152 0.59 9.47 -18.84
C LEU A 152 -0.27 10.45 -19.68
N SER A 153 -1.12 11.22 -19.03
CA SER A 153 -1.92 12.24 -19.71
C SER A 153 -2.45 13.28 -18.72
N PRO A 154 -1.81 14.44 -18.60
CA PRO A 154 -2.26 15.50 -17.69
C PRO A 154 -3.73 15.92 -17.92
N LYS A 155 -4.15 15.97 -19.18
CA LYS A 155 -5.51 16.35 -19.58
C LYS A 155 -6.60 15.40 -19.09
N TYR A 156 -6.29 14.10 -19.01
CA TYR A 156 -7.24 13.04 -18.67
C TYR A 156 -6.88 12.30 -17.38
N ALA A 157 -5.93 12.78 -16.61
CA ALA A 157 -5.41 12.14 -15.41
C ALA A 157 -6.52 11.79 -14.41
N SER A 158 -7.45 12.70 -14.14
CA SER A 158 -8.57 12.47 -13.22
C SER A 158 -9.54 11.39 -13.72
N ILE A 159 -9.79 11.34 -15.04
CA ILE A 159 -10.65 10.33 -15.65
C ILE A 159 -9.99 8.95 -15.57
N MET A 160 -8.71 8.88 -15.93
CA MET A 160 -7.95 7.62 -15.82
C MET A 160 -7.87 7.14 -14.38
N LEU A 161 -7.63 8.05 -13.44
CA LEU A 161 -7.64 7.74 -12.01
C LEU A 161 -9.02 7.21 -11.56
N GLY A 162 -10.11 7.82 -12.02
CA GLY A 162 -11.47 7.33 -11.74
C GLY A 162 -11.70 5.89 -12.23
N VAL A 163 -11.29 5.59 -13.46
CA VAL A 163 -11.40 4.24 -14.04
C VAL A 163 -10.56 3.22 -13.26
N THR A 164 -9.29 3.54 -13.01
CA THR A 164 -8.41 2.64 -12.26
C THR A 164 -8.85 2.46 -10.83
N ASN A 165 -9.41 3.51 -10.19
CA ASN A 165 -9.95 3.45 -8.84
C ASN A 165 -11.21 2.57 -8.75
N THR A 166 -12.04 2.56 -9.79
CA THR A 166 -13.20 1.66 -9.87
C THR A 166 -12.74 0.19 -9.89
N ALA A 167 -11.74 -0.14 -10.71
CA ALA A 167 -11.14 -1.48 -10.69
C ALA A 167 -10.48 -1.79 -9.33
N ALA A 168 -9.80 -0.82 -8.74
CA ALA A 168 -9.15 -0.95 -7.45
C ALA A 168 -10.13 -1.16 -6.29
N ALA A 169 -11.35 -0.60 -6.37
CA ALA A 169 -12.42 -0.85 -5.39
C ALA A 169 -12.82 -2.34 -5.36
N ILE A 170 -12.83 -3.02 -6.51
CA ILE A 170 -13.04 -4.47 -6.58
C ILE A 170 -11.93 -5.19 -5.82
N GLY A 171 -10.67 -4.76 -5.98
CA GLY A 171 -9.53 -5.30 -5.22
C GLY A 171 -9.71 -5.17 -3.72
N SER A 172 -10.20 -4.03 -3.23
CA SER A 172 -10.49 -3.79 -1.81
C SER A 172 -11.53 -4.76 -1.26
N LEU A 173 -12.64 -4.93 -2.00
CA LEU A 173 -13.72 -5.85 -1.62
C LEU A 173 -13.23 -7.30 -1.57
N LEU A 174 -12.51 -7.74 -2.60
CA LEU A 174 -11.95 -9.09 -2.67
C LEU A 174 -10.97 -9.36 -1.53
N SER A 175 -10.08 -8.41 -1.24
CA SER A 175 -9.12 -8.54 -0.15
C SER A 175 -9.82 -8.70 1.20
N THR A 176 -10.76 -7.82 1.50
CA THR A 176 -11.50 -7.86 2.77
C THR A 176 -12.29 -9.17 2.90
N PHE A 177 -12.92 -9.63 1.82
CA PHE A 177 -13.66 -10.89 1.79
C PHE A 177 -12.75 -12.10 2.01
N PHE A 178 -11.64 -12.22 1.25
CA PHE A 178 -10.75 -13.37 1.37
C PHE A 178 -10.07 -13.43 2.73
N ILE A 179 -9.58 -12.31 3.27
CA ILE A 179 -8.99 -12.30 4.61
C ILE A 179 -10.02 -12.71 5.65
N GLY A 180 -11.25 -12.18 5.61
CA GLY A 180 -12.33 -12.56 6.50
C GLY A 180 -12.67 -14.05 6.40
N TYR A 181 -12.76 -14.59 5.18
CA TYR A 181 -13.01 -16.00 4.94
C TYR A 181 -11.91 -16.88 5.58
N PHE A 182 -10.63 -16.58 5.34
CA PHE A 182 -9.54 -17.36 5.91
C PHE A 182 -9.47 -17.28 7.44
N ILE A 183 -9.77 -16.11 8.03
CA ILE A 183 -9.83 -15.98 9.50
C ILE A 183 -10.97 -16.80 10.09
N THR A 184 -12.08 -16.98 9.37
CA THR A 184 -13.25 -17.72 9.88
C THR A 184 -13.07 -19.22 9.83
N ILE A 185 -12.26 -19.75 8.88
CA ILE A 185 -12.05 -21.20 8.70
C ILE A 185 -10.78 -21.72 9.39
N SER A 186 -9.92 -20.85 9.93
CA SER A 186 -8.70 -21.19 10.68
C SER A 186 -8.94 -21.19 12.19
#